data_1b87f8845a21bcecfbae39f4a06ae85a
#
_entry.id   1b87f8845a21bcecfbae39f4a06ae85a
#
_cell.length_a   1.000
_cell.length_b   1.000
_cell.length_c   1.000
_cell.angle_alpha   90.00
_cell.angle_beta   90.00
_cell.angle_gamma   90.00
#
_symmetry.space_group_name_H-M   'P 1'
#
loop_
_entity.id
_entity.type
_entity.pdbx_description
1 polymer ?
#
loop_
_entity_poly.entity_id
_entity_poly.type
_entity_poly.pdbx_seq_one_letter_code
_entity_poly.pdbx_strand_id
1 'polypeptide(L)'
;SSAASDVYKRQILCAPTGRAAKRLTEATEFEATTIHRLLVPVQGSDSYDFTKNEDDPLDIDVIIIDEASMLNVRLFYSLMAAIPKEAHVIIVGDVDQLPPIGAGFVLKDLLDSDCVPYTRLNQIYRQSSGNTIVESAYAINRGEMPKLDSLSEEFSFIPVKSYDMMMKAIIDVYKREQEHIEDELDIQIISPMRRGEAGSTLISQ
;
A
#
# COMPACT_ATOMS: atom_id res chain seq x y z
N SER A 1 3.79 -21.49 -42.87
CA SER A 1 3.12 -20.29 -42.41
C SER A 1 2.48 -20.60 -41.06
N SER A 2 3.26 -20.48 -39.99
CA SER A 2 2.78 -20.59 -38.63
C SER A 2 2.08 -19.28 -38.31
N ALA A 3 0.76 -19.23 -38.40
CA ALA A 3 -0.02 -18.22 -37.73
C ALA A 3 0.15 -18.50 -36.21
N ALA A 4 1.05 -17.77 -35.57
CA ALA A 4 0.97 -17.60 -34.15
C ALA A 4 -0.39 -16.98 -33.88
N SER A 5 -1.33 -17.75 -33.37
CA SER A 5 -2.53 -17.17 -32.78
C SER A 5 -2.04 -16.34 -31.63
N ASP A 6 -2.07 -15.02 -31.76
CA ASP A 6 -1.96 -14.08 -30.68
C ASP A 6 -3.15 -14.36 -29.73
N VAL A 7 -2.93 -15.28 -28.81
CA VAL A 7 -3.83 -15.49 -27.68
C VAL A 7 -3.62 -14.27 -26.82
N TYR A 8 -4.44 -13.24 -27.02
CA TYR A 8 -4.50 -12.08 -26.14
C TYR A 8 -4.89 -12.59 -24.76
N LYS A 9 -3.90 -12.70 -23.88
CA LYS A 9 -4.15 -13.03 -22.47
C LYS A 9 -4.90 -11.85 -21.85
N ARG A 10 -6.07 -12.16 -21.28
CA ARG A 10 -6.86 -11.19 -20.53
C ARG A 10 -6.17 -10.95 -19.19
N GLN A 11 -5.49 -9.82 -19.08
CA GLN A 11 -4.78 -9.44 -17.86
C GLN A 11 -5.54 -8.36 -17.10
N ILE A 12 -5.52 -8.46 -15.77
CA ILE A 12 -6.10 -7.48 -14.86
C ILE A 12 -5.02 -7.04 -13.87
N LEU A 13 -4.96 -5.72 -13.66
CA LEU A 13 -4.15 -5.10 -12.62
C LEU A 13 -5.08 -4.65 -11.49
N CYS A 14 -4.74 -4.99 -10.27
CA CYS A 14 -5.54 -4.58 -9.11
C CYS A 14 -4.71 -4.28 -7.87
N ALA A 15 -5.32 -3.55 -6.94
CA ALA A 15 -4.71 -3.21 -5.66
C ALA A 15 -5.79 -3.17 -4.55
N PRO A 16 -5.41 -3.26 -3.26
CA PRO A 16 -6.36 -3.21 -2.15
C PRO A 16 -7.07 -1.86 -2.01
N THR A 17 -6.45 -0.76 -2.42
CA THR A 17 -6.97 0.61 -2.24
C THR A 17 -7.09 1.36 -3.56
N GLY A 18 -8.01 2.34 -3.61
CA GLY A 18 -8.19 3.19 -4.79
C GLY A 18 -6.95 4.02 -5.13
N ARG A 19 -6.20 4.48 -4.12
CA ARG A 19 -4.96 5.25 -4.32
C ARG A 19 -3.87 4.39 -4.95
N ALA A 20 -3.71 3.16 -4.48
CA ALA A 20 -2.76 2.21 -5.06
C ALA A 20 -3.14 1.84 -6.49
N ALA A 21 -4.43 1.54 -6.76
CA ALA A 21 -4.90 1.25 -8.10
C ALA A 21 -4.65 2.42 -9.08
N LYS A 22 -4.91 3.66 -8.63
CA LYS A 22 -4.65 4.85 -9.45
C LYS A 22 -3.15 4.99 -9.78
N ARG A 23 -2.27 4.84 -8.79
CA ARG A 23 -0.81 4.88 -9.01
C ARG A 23 -0.32 3.78 -9.94
N LEU A 24 -0.89 2.57 -9.80
CA LEU A 24 -0.57 1.45 -10.69
C LEU A 24 -0.99 1.76 -12.13
N THR A 25 -2.15 2.38 -12.35
CA THR A 25 -2.58 2.87 -13.67
C THR A 25 -1.61 3.90 -14.24
N GLU A 26 -1.23 4.90 -13.44
CA GLU A 26 -0.31 5.96 -13.86
C GLU A 26 1.09 5.42 -14.21
N ALA A 27 1.57 4.43 -13.46
CA ALA A 27 2.89 3.85 -13.66
C ALA A 27 2.97 2.88 -14.85
N THR A 28 1.86 2.20 -15.18
CA THR A 28 1.84 1.15 -16.19
C THR A 28 1.15 1.55 -17.49
N GLU A 29 0.39 2.65 -17.47
CA GLU A 29 -0.51 3.09 -18.53
C GLU A 29 -1.65 2.09 -18.83
N PHE A 30 -1.82 1.04 -18.00
CA PHE A 30 -2.93 0.09 -18.06
C PHE A 30 -3.92 0.37 -16.93
N GLU A 31 -5.22 0.26 -17.24
CA GLU A 31 -6.27 0.46 -16.24
C GLU A 31 -6.14 -0.57 -15.10
N ALA A 32 -5.98 -0.07 -13.87
CA ALA A 32 -6.00 -0.87 -12.67
C ALA A 32 -7.24 -0.55 -11.82
N THR A 33 -7.75 -1.54 -11.11
CA THR A 33 -8.95 -1.40 -10.29
C THR A 33 -8.71 -1.84 -8.84
N THR A 34 -9.62 -1.51 -7.92
CA THR A 34 -9.54 -2.09 -6.59
C THR A 34 -10.06 -3.53 -6.58
N ILE A 35 -9.50 -4.37 -5.69
CA ILE A 35 -9.96 -5.76 -5.52
C ILE A 35 -11.44 -5.80 -5.20
N HIS A 36 -11.95 -4.93 -4.32
CA HIS A 36 -13.37 -4.85 -4.02
C HIS A 36 -14.23 -4.56 -5.25
N ARG A 37 -13.81 -3.63 -6.10
CA ARG A 37 -14.55 -3.30 -7.31
C ARG A 37 -14.49 -4.45 -8.32
N LEU A 38 -13.37 -5.15 -8.40
CA LEU A 38 -13.19 -6.32 -9.26
C LEU A 38 -14.12 -7.47 -8.86
N LEU A 39 -14.26 -7.72 -7.56
CA LEU A 39 -15.09 -8.80 -7.01
C LEU A 39 -16.58 -8.48 -6.98
N VAL A 40 -16.98 -7.21 -7.13
CA VAL A 40 -18.36 -6.71 -7.11
C VAL A 40 -19.09 -7.05 -5.81
N PRO A 41 -19.05 -6.15 -4.79
CA PRO A 41 -19.69 -6.37 -3.50
C PRO A 41 -21.22 -6.56 -3.63
N VAL A 42 -21.77 -7.52 -2.87
CA VAL A 42 -23.22 -7.72 -2.76
C VAL A 42 -23.83 -6.64 -1.87
N GLN A 43 -24.79 -5.88 -2.38
CA GLN A 43 -25.44 -4.80 -1.62
C GLN A 43 -26.23 -5.36 -0.43
N GLY A 44 -25.99 -4.77 0.75
CA GLY A 44 -26.74 -5.10 1.97
C GLY A 44 -26.27 -6.34 2.72
N SER A 45 -25.18 -6.96 2.29
CA SER A 45 -24.55 -8.09 2.98
C SER A 45 -23.22 -7.72 3.67
N ASP A 46 -22.48 -8.70 4.16
CA ASP A 46 -21.15 -8.49 4.79
C ASP A 46 -20.19 -7.84 3.76
N SER A 47 -19.25 -7.06 4.25
CA SER A 47 -18.24 -6.36 3.44
C SER A 47 -17.32 -7.29 2.62
N TYR A 48 -17.38 -8.59 2.86
CA TYR A 48 -16.62 -9.62 2.13
C TYR A 48 -17.52 -10.57 1.33
N ASP A 49 -18.80 -10.27 1.16
CA ASP A 49 -19.68 -11.01 0.26
C ASP A 49 -19.59 -10.39 -1.13
N PHE A 50 -19.15 -11.18 -2.10
CA PHE A 50 -18.91 -10.73 -3.46
C PHE A 50 -19.68 -11.58 -4.47
N THR A 51 -20.06 -10.95 -5.57
CA THR A 51 -20.72 -11.63 -6.69
C THR A 51 -19.73 -12.56 -7.41
N LYS A 52 -18.48 -12.10 -7.58
CA LYS A 52 -17.41 -12.93 -8.16
C LYS A 52 -16.86 -13.87 -7.11
N ASN A 53 -16.93 -15.18 -7.40
CA ASN A 53 -16.56 -16.28 -6.51
C ASN A 53 -16.27 -17.55 -7.32
N GLU A 54 -16.26 -18.73 -6.68
CA GLU A 54 -16.02 -20.03 -7.34
C GLU A 54 -17.09 -20.40 -8.37
N ASP A 55 -18.35 -19.96 -8.18
CA ASP A 55 -19.48 -20.25 -9.07
C ASP A 55 -19.57 -19.26 -10.23
N ASP A 56 -19.07 -18.03 -10.06
CA ASP A 56 -18.98 -16.99 -11.08
C ASP A 56 -17.56 -16.39 -11.09
N PRO A 57 -16.55 -17.09 -11.60
CA PRO A 57 -15.17 -16.64 -11.57
C PRO A 57 -14.93 -15.44 -12.50
N LEU A 58 -13.80 -14.80 -12.27
CA LEU A 58 -13.29 -13.75 -13.14
C LEU A 58 -12.92 -14.31 -14.52
N ASP A 59 -13.18 -13.54 -15.56
CA ASP A 59 -12.82 -13.92 -16.94
C ASP A 59 -11.41 -13.41 -17.28
N ILE A 60 -10.38 -14.04 -16.71
CA ILE A 60 -8.96 -13.62 -16.76
C ILE A 60 -8.02 -14.78 -17.03
N ASP A 61 -6.87 -14.47 -17.61
CA ASP A 61 -5.75 -15.41 -17.78
C ASP A 61 -4.56 -15.03 -16.88
N VAL A 62 -4.43 -13.73 -16.53
CA VAL A 62 -3.38 -13.21 -15.66
C VAL A 62 -3.95 -12.15 -14.74
N ILE A 63 -3.60 -12.19 -13.46
CA ILE A 63 -3.88 -11.12 -12.51
C ILE A 63 -2.59 -10.65 -11.83
N ILE A 64 -2.41 -9.34 -11.74
CA ILE A 64 -1.32 -8.69 -11.04
C ILE A 64 -1.91 -7.92 -9.85
N ILE A 65 -1.49 -8.29 -8.65
CA ILE A 65 -1.97 -7.72 -7.39
C ILE A 65 -0.82 -6.90 -6.80
N ASP A 66 -0.96 -5.59 -6.78
CA ASP A 66 0.02 -4.69 -6.18
C ASP A 66 -0.38 -4.28 -4.75
N GLU A 67 0.58 -3.80 -3.94
CA GLU A 67 0.41 -3.42 -2.54
C GLU A 67 -0.19 -4.56 -1.67
N ALA A 68 0.24 -5.79 -1.92
CA ALA A 68 -0.32 -6.98 -1.28
C ALA A 68 -0.06 -7.06 0.24
N SER A 69 0.87 -6.26 0.79
CA SER A 69 1.07 -6.09 2.23
C SER A 69 -0.19 -5.61 2.96
N MET A 70 -1.10 -4.90 2.25
CA MET A 70 -2.37 -4.41 2.78
C MET A 70 -3.51 -5.43 2.71
N LEU A 71 -3.28 -6.65 2.19
CA LEU A 71 -4.31 -7.69 2.07
C LEU A 71 -4.51 -8.42 3.40
N ASN A 72 -5.72 -8.38 3.94
CA ASN A 72 -6.11 -9.29 5.01
C ASN A 72 -6.56 -10.65 4.44
N VAL A 73 -6.63 -11.67 5.31
CA VAL A 73 -6.92 -13.04 4.90
C VAL A 73 -8.31 -13.20 4.27
N ARG A 74 -9.31 -12.44 4.71
CA ARG A 74 -10.67 -12.54 4.17
C ARG A 74 -10.74 -12.05 2.72
N LEU A 75 -10.17 -10.87 2.46
CA LEU A 75 -10.15 -10.31 1.11
C LEU A 75 -9.31 -11.18 0.16
N PHE A 76 -8.19 -11.69 0.64
CA PHE A 76 -7.36 -12.61 -0.13
C PHE A 76 -8.08 -13.91 -0.46
N TYR A 77 -8.78 -14.52 0.52
CA TYR A 77 -9.59 -15.71 0.28
C TYR A 77 -10.66 -15.47 -0.79
N SER A 78 -11.44 -14.37 -0.66
CA SER A 78 -12.48 -14.04 -1.64
C SER A 78 -11.90 -13.82 -3.04
N LEU A 79 -10.72 -13.18 -3.13
CA LEU A 79 -10.04 -12.99 -4.40
C LEU A 79 -9.58 -14.32 -5.01
N MET A 80 -8.95 -15.18 -4.22
CA MET A 80 -8.48 -16.48 -4.70
C MET A 80 -9.64 -17.39 -5.15
N ALA A 81 -10.78 -17.33 -4.45
CA ALA A 81 -11.99 -18.06 -4.83
C ALA A 81 -12.55 -17.63 -6.19
N ALA A 82 -12.39 -16.35 -6.55
CA ALA A 82 -12.87 -15.81 -7.82
C ALA A 82 -11.89 -15.98 -9.00
N ILE A 83 -10.64 -16.38 -8.75
CA ILE A 83 -9.63 -16.55 -9.80
C ILE A 83 -9.75 -17.96 -10.42
N PRO A 84 -9.84 -18.06 -11.76
CA PRO A 84 -9.83 -19.36 -12.43
C PRO A 84 -8.54 -20.14 -12.14
N LYS A 85 -8.64 -21.46 -12.00
CA LYS A 85 -7.51 -22.35 -11.67
C LYS A 85 -6.36 -22.27 -12.68
N GLU A 86 -6.66 -21.95 -13.93
CA GLU A 86 -5.69 -21.85 -15.03
C GLU A 86 -5.02 -20.46 -15.11
N ALA A 87 -5.51 -19.49 -14.34
CA ALA A 87 -4.98 -18.13 -14.38
C ALA A 87 -3.64 -18.03 -13.64
N HIS A 88 -2.76 -17.17 -14.15
CA HIS A 88 -1.50 -16.84 -13.49
C HIS A 88 -1.71 -15.69 -12.50
N VAL A 89 -1.19 -15.86 -11.29
CA VAL A 89 -1.28 -14.85 -10.21
C VAL A 89 0.11 -14.31 -9.92
N ILE A 90 0.26 -12.99 -10.03
CA ILE A 90 1.47 -12.26 -9.66
C ILE A 90 1.15 -11.36 -8.48
N ILE A 91 1.83 -11.56 -7.37
CA ILE A 91 1.62 -10.80 -6.14
C ILE A 91 2.86 -9.93 -5.92
N VAL A 92 2.64 -8.62 -5.79
CA VAL A 92 3.68 -7.61 -5.54
C VAL A 92 3.37 -6.89 -4.24
N GLY A 93 4.37 -6.68 -3.40
CA GLY A 93 4.18 -5.99 -2.14
C GLY A 93 5.46 -5.92 -1.31
N ASP A 94 5.39 -5.19 -0.22
CA ASP A 94 6.50 -4.96 0.69
C ASP A 94 6.15 -5.47 2.09
N VAL A 95 6.82 -6.53 2.54
CA VAL A 95 6.58 -7.15 3.86
C VAL A 95 7.01 -6.26 5.03
N ASP A 96 7.83 -5.26 4.75
CA ASP A 96 8.36 -4.34 5.76
C ASP A 96 7.42 -3.13 5.99
N GLN A 97 6.35 -3.01 5.17
CA GLN A 97 5.29 -2.03 5.37
C GLN A 97 4.34 -2.43 6.51
N LEU A 98 3.48 -1.48 6.90
CA LEU A 98 2.48 -1.71 7.95
C LEU A 98 1.56 -2.88 7.60
N PRO A 99 1.14 -3.67 8.61
CA PRO A 99 0.25 -4.80 8.41
C PRO A 99 -1.14 -4.35 7.92
N PRO A 100 -1.91 -5.28 7.32
CA PRO A 100 -3.24 -4.99 6.85
C PRO A 100 -4.20 -4.65 8.00
N ILE A 101 -5.24 -3.88 7.70
CA ILE A 101 -6.37 -3.69 8.62
C ILE A 101 -7.22 -4.96 8.57
N GLY A 102 -7.25 -5.72 9.67
CA GLY A 102 -7.95 -6.99 9.78
C GLY A 102 -7.01 -8.16 10.08
N ALA A 103 -7.53 -9.38 10.05
CA ALA A 103 -6.77 -10.57 10.42
C ALA A 103 -5.85 -11.06 9.29
N GLY A 104 -4.68 -11.56 9.68
CA GLY A 104 -3.71 -12.27 8.83
C GLY A 104 -2.65 -11.35 8.21
N PHE A 105 -1.50 -11.95 7.90
CA PHE A 105 -0.34 -11.32 7.25
C PHE A 105 -0.05 -12.05 5.94
N VAL A 106 -1.01 -12.01 5.00
CA VAL A 106 -1.03 -12.87 3.82
C VAL A 106 0.30 -12.88 3.07
N LEU A 107 0.86 -11.71 2.74
CA LEU A 107 2.11 -11.64 2.00
C LEU A 107 3.27 -12.29 2.78
N LYS A 108 3.37 -12.00 4.07
CA LYS A 108 4.39 -12.59 4.94
C LYS A 108 4.21 -14.10 5.06
N ASP A 109 2.98 -14.56 5.31
CA ASP A 109 2.67 -15.97 5.47
C ASP A 109 2.95 -16.78 4.19
N LEU A 110 2.68 -16.20 3.00
CA LEU A 110 3.02 -16.82 1.71
C LEU A 110 4.54 -16.98 1.55
N LEU A 111 5.33 -15.96 1.90
CA LEU A 111 6.79 -16.01 1.82
C LEU A 111 7.38 -17.01 2.84
N ASP A 112 6.88 -16.99 4.07
CA ASP A 112 7.36 -17.89 5.14
C ASP A 112 6.98 -19.36 4.88
N SER A 113 5.95 -19.62 4.08
CA SER A 113 5.50 -20.99 3.75
C SER A 113 6.37 -21.73 2.75
N ASP A 114 7.22 -21.03 2.00
CA ASP A 114 7.99 -21.54 0.86
C ASP A 114 7.15 -22.30 -0.21
N CYS A 115 5.82 -22.12 -0.18
CA CYS A 115 4.91 -22.81 -1.10
C CYS A 115 4.81 -22.13 -2.49
N VAL A 116 5.28 -20.90 -2.61
CA VAL A 116 5.22 -20.13 -3.84
C VAL A 116 6.61 -19.61 -4.23
N PRO A 117 6.97 -19.61 -5.52
CA PRO A 117 8.22 -19.02 -5.94
C PRO A 117 8.17 -17.49 -5.76
N TYR A 118 9.25 -16.91 -5.28
CA TYR A 118 9.32 -15.46 -5.13
C TYR A 118 10.69 -14.89 -5.49
N THR A 119 10.72 -13.60 -5.79
CA THR A 119 11.94 -12.84 -5.98
C THR A 119 11.94 -11.64 -5.04
N ARG A 120 12.99 -11.50 -4.22
CA ARG A 120 13.14 -10.37 -3.31
C ARG A 120 14.08 -9.33 -3.92
N LEU A 121 13.58 -8.08 -4.02
CA LEU A 121 14.37 -6.94 -4.47
C LEU A 121 15.11 -6.35 -3.26
N ASN A 122 16.43 -6.38 -3.30
CA ASN A 122 17.29 -5.95 -2.18
C ASN A 122 18.00 -4.62 -2.43
N GLN A 123 17.86 -4.04 -3.63
CA GLN A 123 18.51 -2.78 -3.99
C GLN A 123 17.49 -1.66 -4.08
N ILE A 124 17.77 -0.55 -3.41
CA ILE A 124 16.95 0.65 -3.43
C ILE A 124 17.54 1.61 -4.44
N TYR A 125 16.77 1.89 -5.50
CA TYR A 125 17.18 2.82 -6.55
C TYR A 125 16.48 4.20 -6.44
N ARG A 126 15.43 4.32 -5.61
CA ARG A 126 14.60 5.53 -5.51
C ARG A 126 15.26 6.71 -4.81
N GLN A 127 16.30 6.46 -4.01
CA GLN A 127 16.91 7.51 -3.21
C GLN A 127 18.43 7.29 -3.22
N SER A 128 19.19 8.38 -3.38
CA SER A 128 20.64 8.36 -3.30
C SER A 128 21.11 7.79 -1.97
N SER A 129 22.17 6.99 -2.00
CA SER A 129 22.84 6.48 -0.81
C SER A 129 23.18 7.64 0.14
N GLY A 130 22.74 7.56 1.40
CA GLY A 130 22.93 8.60 2.42
C GLY A 130 21.65 9.37 2.79
N ASN A 131 20.48 8.99 2.29
CA ASN A 131 19.22 9.63 2.67
C ASN A 131 18.82 9.23 4.10
N THR A 132 18.74 10.19 4.99
CA THR A 132 18.43 10.02 6.41
C THR A 132 17.05 9.39 6.65
N ILE A 133 16.08 9.62 5.75
CA ILE A 133 14.75 9.01 5.82
C ILE A 133 14.85 7.50 5.66
N VAL A 134 15.61 7.04 4.65
CA VAL A 134 15.79 5.60 4.36
C VAL A 134 16.54 4.91 5.50
N GLU A 135 17.63 5.51 5.98
CA GLU A 135 18.40 4.97 7.12
C GLU A 135 17.52 4.85 8.37
N SER A 136 16.69 5.86 8.65
CA SER A 136 15.75 5.85 9.77
C SER A 136 14.67 4.78 9.62
N ALA A 137 14.11 4.60 8.42
CA ALA A 137 13.14 3.56 8.13
C ALA A 137 13.72 2.16 8.36
N TYR A 138 14.94 1.90 7.89
CA TYR A 138 15.64 0.62 8.14
C TYR A 138 15.95 0.37 9.61
N ALA A 139 16.37 1.39 10.35
CA ALA A 139 16.60 1.26 11.77
C ALA A 139 15.30 0.87 12.50
N ILE A 140 14.19 1.56 12.21
CA ILE A 140 12.87 1.25 12.78
C ILE A 140 12.44 -0.18 12.42
N ASN A 141 12.61 -0.59 11.19
CA ASN A 141 12.23 -1.94 10.74
C ASN A 141 13.03 -3.04 11.47
N ARG A 142 14.30 -2.79 11.81
CA ARG A 142 15.11 -3.70 12.62
C ARG A 142 14.85 -3.61 14.12
N GLY A 143 13.91 -2.75 14.56
CA GLY A 143 13.66 -2.48 15.97
C GLY A 143 14.74 -1.62 16.65
N GLU A 144 15.55 -0.94 15.85
CA GLU A 144 16.60 -0.02 16.33
C GLU A 144 16.06 1.42 16.42
N MET A 145 16.63 2.22 17.31
CA MET A 145 16.29 3.64 17.40
C MET A 145 16.92 4.40 16.21
N PRO A 146 16.13 5.12 15.42
CA PRO A 146 16.69 5.98 14.37
C PRO A 146 17.47 7.15 14.97
N LYS A 147 18.34 7.76 14.19
CA LYS A 147 19.09 8.96 14.60
C LYS A 147 18.15 10.16 14.68
N LEU A 148 17.68 10.49 15.88
CA LEU A 148 16.74 11.58 16.12
C LEU A 148 17.41 12.94 16.35
N ASP A 149 18.72 12.97 16.50
CA ASP A 149 19.55 14.16 16.75
C ASP A 149 20.08 14.82 15.47
N SER A 150 19.88 14.19 14.32
CA SER A 150 20.29 14.76 13.04
C SER A 150 19.21 15.70 12.51
N LEU A 151 19.47 17.00 12.58
CA LEU A 151 18.75 18.00 11.78
C LEU A 151 19.29 17.92 10.36
N SER A 152 18.67 17.11 9.51
CA SER A 152 18.92 17.15 8.08
C SER A 152 17.78 17.90 7.38
N GLU A 153 18.04 18.44 6.20
CA GLU A 153 16.98 19.05 5.37
C GLU A 153 15.88 18.06 4.99
N GLU A 154 16.23 16.76 4.96
CA GLU A 154 15.32 15.67 4.55
C GLU A 154 14.52 15.06 5.70
N PHE A 155 15.07 15.05 6.91
CA PHE A 155 14.46 14.43 8.09
C PHE A 155 14.76 15.21 9.35
N SER A 156 13.73 15.56 10.09
CA SER A 156 13.87 16.21 11.40
C SER A 156 12.91 15.60 12.44
N PHE A 157 13.38 15.49 13.66
CA PHE A 157 12.57 15.04 14.80
C PHE A 157 12.36 16.21 15.76
N ILE A 158 11.10 16.53 16.05
CA ILE A 158 10.73 17.61 16.97
C ILE A 158 10.13 16.99 18.24
N PRO A 159 10.87 16.91 19.35
CA PRO A 159 10.33 16.38 20.59
C PRO A 159 9.32 17.36 21.20
N VAL A 160 8.12 16.89 21.47
CA VAL A 160 7.05 17.67 22.11
C VAL A 160 6.58 16.96 23.37
N LYS A 161 6.17 17.76 24.41
CA LYS A 161 5.78 17.24 25.71
C LYS A 161 4.29 17.41 26.02
N SER A 162 3.56 18.13 25.18
CA SER A 162 2.13 18.38 25.34
C SER A 162 1.43 18.48 24.00
N TYR A 163 0.10 18.34 24.01
CA TYR A 163 -0.75 18.52 22.84
C TYR A 163 -0.57 19.92 22.21
N ASP A 164 -0.61 20.98 23.02
CA ASP A 164 -0.46 22.36 22.54
C ASP A 164 0.89 22.57 21.84
N MET A 165 1.97 22.01 22.39
CA MET A 165 3.28 22.06 21.74
C MET A 165 3.30 21.29 20.43
N MET A 166 2.62 20.14 20.36
CA MET A 166 2.50 19.35 19.14
C MET A 166 1.75 20.14 18.05
N MET A 167 0.59 20.69 18.39
CA MET A 167 -0.21 21.47 17.44
C MET A 167 0.55 22.69 16.93
N LYS A 168 1.23 23.41 17.82
CA LYS A 168 2.06 24.53 17.42
C LYS A 168 3.19 24.10 16.49
N ALA A 169 3.89 23.02 16.79
CA ALA A 169 4.98 22.51 15.96
C ALA A 169 4.46 22.11 14.54
N ILE A 170 3.30 21.44 14.48
CA ILE A 170 2.67 21.05 13.20
C ILE A 170 2.34 22.31 12.38
N ILE A 171 1.70 23.31 12.98
CA ILE A 171 1.33 24.55 12.32
C ILE A 171 2.56 25.33 11.82
N ASP A 172 3.59 25.44 12.68
CA ASP A 172 4.82 26.17 12.35
C ASP A 172 5.56 25.48 11.18
N VAL A 173 5.65 24.15 11.18
CA VAL A 173 6.24 23.37 10.07
C VAL A 173 5.41 23.53 8.81
N TYR A 174 4.08 23.33 8.89
CA TYR A 174 3.19 23.43 7.73
C TYR A 174 3.31 24.81 7.04
N LYS A 175 3.26 25.90 7.82
CA LYS A 175 3.38 27.27 7.29
C LYS A 175 4.74 27.50 6.64
N ARG A 176 5.81 27.01 7.22
CA ARG A 176 7.15 27.15 6.65
C ARG A 176 7.27 26.42 5.30
N GLU A 177 6.78 25.19 5.24
CA GLU A 177 6.86 24.39 4.01
C GLU A 177 5.91 24.93 2.92
N GLN A 178 4.74 25.48 3.31
CA GLN A 178 3.80 26.08 2.37
C GLN A 178 4.40 27.25 1.57
N GLU A 179 5.39 27.95 2.11
CA GLU A 179 6.09 29.04 1.41
C GLU A 179 6.98 28.53 0.25
N HIS A 180 7.27 27.22 0.19
CA HIS A 180 8.24 26.60 -0.71
C HIS A 180 7.60 25.67 -1.74
N ILE A 181 6.30 25.49 -1.71
CA ILE A 181 5.56 24.58 -2.59
C ILE A 181 4.56 25.34 -3.47
N GLU A 182 4.32 24.83 -4.66
CA GLU A 182 3.35 25.37 -5.61
C GLU A 182 1.94 24.77 -5.44
N ASP A 183 1.86 23.49 -5.00
CA ASP A 183 0.61 22.76 -4.78
C ASP A 183 0.46 22.37 -3.30
N GLU A 184 -0.60 22.80 -2.64
CA GLU A 184 -0.90 22.45 -1.25
C GLU A 184 -1.03 20.93 -1.04
N LEU A 185 -1.30 20.16 -2.09
CA LEU A 185 -1.36 18.70 -2.04
C LEU A 185 0.01 18.02 -1.91
N ASP A 186 1.10 18.76 -2.10
CA ASP A 186 2.47 18.25 -1.91
C ASP A 186 2.86 18.12 -0.43
N ILE A 187 2.11 18.77 0.48
CA ILE A 187 2.30 18.59 1.93
C ILE A 187 1.22 17.65 2.47
N GLN A 188 1.64 16.63 3.22
CA GLN A 188 0.73 15.71 3.90
C GLN A 188 1.04 15.60 5.38
N ILE A 189 0.03 15.74 6.22
CA ILE A 189 0.11 15.46 7.65
C ILE A 189 -0.43 14.05 7.89
N ILE A 190 0.42 13.16 8.40
CA ILE A 190 0.06 11.78 8.71
C ILE A 190 -0.11 11.64 10.22
N SER A 191 -1.26 11.13 10.64
CA SER A 191 -1.59 10.85 12.04
C SER A 191 -1.77 9.35 12.25
N PRO A 192 -1.29 8.78 13.39
CA PRO A 192 -1.41 7.36 13.66
C PRO A 192 -2.84 6.92 13.98
N MET A 193 -3.75 7.85 14.27
CA MET A 193 -5.14 7.56 14.64
C MET A 193 -6.10 8.64 14.14
N ARG A 194 -7.38 8.29 14.05
CA ARG A 194 -8.43 9.23 13.63
C ARG A 194 -8.96 10.09 14.77
N ARG A 195 -9.06 9.52 15.98
CA ARG A 195 -9.62 10.16 17.19
C ARG A 195 -8.55 10.29 18.26
N GLY A 196 -8.77 11.18 19.23
CA GLY A 196 -7.82 11.47 20.32
C GLY A 196 -6.98 12.72 20.04
N GLU A 197 -6.12 13.08 20.98
CA GLU A 197 -5.31 14.32 20.92
C GLU A 197 -4.38 14.38 19.71
N ALA A 198 -3.81 13.24 19.30
CA ALA A 198 -3.00 13.13 18.09
C ALA A 198 -3.81 12.66 16.86
N GLY A 199 -5.14 12.73 16.92
CA GLY A 199 -6.02 12.24 15.86
C GLY A 199 -6.20 13.22 14.70
N SER A 200 -6.27 12.70 13.49
CA SER A 200 -6.43 13.53 12.28
C SER A 200 -7.67 14.43 12.32
N THR A 201 -8.74 14.03 13.01
CA THR A 201 -9.96 14.85 13.17
C THR A 201 -9.71 16.17 13.91
N LEU A 202 -8.78 16.22 14.87
CA LEU A 202 -8.43 17.43 15.59
C LEU A 202 -7.35 18.25 14.87
N ILE A 203 -6.45 17.58 14.16
CA ILE A 203 -5.37 18.24 13.42
C ILE A 203 -5.91 18.99 12.19
N SER A 204 -7.04 18.52 11.60
CA SER A 204 -7.66 19.12 10.41
C SER A 204 -8.65 20.25 10.70
N GLN A 205 -8.81 20.67 11.96
CA GLN A 205 -9.61 21.84 12.38
C GLN A 205 -8.74 23.09 12.48
#